data_de02375f70da680bac8a7311af3fb385
#
_entry.id   de02375f70da680bac8a7311af3fb385
#
_cell.length_a   1.000
_cell.length_b   1.000
_cell.length_c   1.000
_cell.angle_alpha   90.00
_cell.angle_beta   90.00
_cell.angle_gamma   90.00
#
_symmetry.space_group_name_H-M   'P 1'
#
loop_
_entity.id
_entity.type
_entity.pdbx_description
1 polymer ?
#
loop_
_entity_poly.entity_id
_entity_poly.type
_entity_poly.pdbx_seq_one_letter_code
_entity_poly.pdbx_strand_id
1 'polypeptide(L)'
;MTVAFDFHPEAQAEFAADVDWYDDRDVGVGGRFVEAVRAAIDAAVDDPDAWAPWTGWNREPVVRSKGVSGFPYRIVYFVEGHVLTVVAVAHTKRRPGYWRDRMSF
;
A
#
# COMPACT_ATOMS: atom_id res chain seq x y z
N MET A 1 -6.08 12.02 15.76
CA MET A 1 -5.35 12.96 14.91
C MET A 1 -5.37 12.48 13.47
N THR A 2 -5.65 13.37 12.53
CA THR A 2 -5.67 13.02 11.11
C THR A 2 -4.25 12.92 10.59
N VAL A 3 -3.93 11.80 9.95
CA VAL A 3 -2.62 11.55 9.34
C VAL A 3 -2.77 11.82 7.84
N ALA A 4 -1.91 12.63 7.27
CA ALA A 4 -1.83 12.79 5.83
C ALA A 4 -1.19 11.56 5.22
N PHE A 5 -1.50 11.23 3.96
CA PHE A 5 -0.82 10.14 3.29
C PHE A 5 -0.16 10.59 2.00
N ASP A 6 0.84 9.83 1.59
CA ASP A 6 1.58 10.04 0.35
C ASP A 6 2.01 8.68 -0.21
N PHE A 7 2.35 8.66 -1.50
CA PHE A 7 2.88 7.46 -2.15
C PHE A 7 4.37 7.64 -2.43
N HIS A 8 5.15 6.60 -2.19
CA HIS A 8 6.45 6.51 -2.81
C HIS A 8 6.27 6.53 -4.34
N PRO A 9 7.10 7.24 -5.11
CA PRO A 9 6.91 7.35 -6.57
C PRO A 9 6.82 6.01 -7.30
N GLU A 10 7.60 5.01 -6.89
CA GLU A 10 7.54 3.69 -7.50
C GLU A 10 6.25 2.95 -7.15
N ALA A 11 5.72 3.16 -5.94
CA ALA A 11 4.42 2.60 -5.55
C ALA A 11 3.29 3.21 -6.36
N GLN A 12 3.35 4.52 -6.59
CA GLN A 12 2.35 5.20 -7.42
C GLN A 12 2.38 4.69 -8.85
N ALA A 13 3.55 4.50 -9.43
CA ALA A 13 3.71 4.01 -10.80
C ALA A 13 3.17 2.58 -10.95
N GLU A 14 3.50 1.69 -10.03
CA GLU A 14 3.00 0.32 -10.10
C GLU A 14 1.50 0.23 -9.85
N PHE A 15 0.95 1.08 -8.98
CA PHE A 15 -0.49 1.15 -8.76
C PHE A 15 -1.22 1.59 -10.02
N ALA A 16 -0.73 2.64 -10.67
CA ALA A 16 -1.32 3.13 -11.93
C ALA A 16 -1.29 2.05 -13.03
N ALA A 17 -0.18 1.32 -13.14
CA ALA A 17 -0.07 0.23 -14.11
C ALA A 17 -1.06 -0.90 -13.82
N ASP A 18 -1.27 -1.24 -12.55
CA ASP A 18 -2.21 -2.29 -12.17
C ASP A 18 -3.65 -1.87 -12.41
N VAL A 19 -3.98 -0.60 -12.19
CA VAL A 19 -5.32 -0.06 -12.53
C VAL A 19 -5.59 -0.22 -14.03
N ASP A 20 -4.64 0.16 -14.86
CA ASP A 20 -4.76 0.02 -16.31
C ASP A 20 -4.90 -1.44 -16.74
N TRP A 21 -4.15 -2.32 -16.09
CA TRP A 21 -4.22 -3.75 -16.35
C TRP A 21 -5.63 -4.31 -16.12
N TYR A 22 -6.27 -3.90 -15.01
CA TYR A 22 -7.64 -4.34 -14.71
C TYR A 22 -8.65 -3.77 -15.70
N ASP A 23 -8.55 -2.48 -16.03
CA ASP A 23 -9.47 -1.84 -16.97
C ASP A 23 -9.37 -2.43 -18.37
N ASP A 24 -8.19 -2.83 -18.81
CA ASP A 24 -7.98 -3.47 -20.12
C ASP A 24 -8.68 -4.83 -20.22
N ARG A 25 -8.90 -5.48 -19.07
CA ARG A 25 -9.50 -6.82 -19.03
C ARG A 25 -11.01 -6.79 -18.83
N ASP A 26 -11.50 -5.82 -18.05
CA ASP A 26 -12.93 -5.72 -17.78
C ASP A 26 -13.25 -4.29 -17.36
N VAL A 27 -14.13 -3.66 -18.10
CA VAL A 27 -14.53 -2.26 -17.89
C VAL A 27 -15.05 -2.06 -16.46
N GLY A 28 -14.51 -1.07 -15.77
CA GLY A 28 -14.91 -0.69 -14.43
C GLY A 28 -14.17 -1.42 -13.30
N VAL A 29 -13.42 -2.48 -13.60
CA VAL A 29 -12.66 -3.19 -12.54
C VAL A 29 -11.55 -2.33 -11.99
N GLY A 30 -10.86 -1.56 -12.84
CA GLY A 30 -9.83 -0.63 -12.40
C GLY A 30 -10.35 0.37 -11.39
N GLY A 31 -11.55 0.92 -11.63
CA GLY A 31 -12.20 1.84 -10.68
C GLY A 31 -12.53 1.18 -9.35
N ARG A 32 -13.01 -0.05 -9.37
CA ARG A 32 -13.26 -0.81 -8.13
C ARG A 32 -11.97 -1.10 -7.37
N PHE A 33 -10.88 -1.37 -8.09
CA PHE A 33 -9.57 -1.56 -7.49
C PHE A 33 -9.08 -0.27 -6.81
N VAL A 34 -9.20 0.86 -7.48
CA VAL A 34 -8.85 2.17 -6.89
C VAL A 34 -9.61 2.40 -5.60
N GLU A 35 -10.93 2.17 -5.60
CA GLU A 35 -11.76 2.36 -4.40
C GLU A 35 -11.35 1.41 -3.27
N ALA A 36 -11.04 0.15 -3.58
CA ALA A 36 -10.64 -0.82 -2.58
C ALA A 36 -9.27 -0.46 -1.95
N VAL A 37 -8.33 0.00 -2.76
CA VAL A 37 -7.03 0.47 -2.27
C VAL A 37 -7.21 1.72 -1.42
N ARG A 38 -8.04 2.66 -1.87
CA ARG A 38 -8.33 3.87 -1.11
C ARG A 38 -8.94 3.56 0.26
N ALA A 39 -9.88 2.61 0.30
CA ALA A 39 -10.47 2.18 1.57
C ALA A 39 -9.42 1.57 2.52
N ALA A 40 -8.47 0.80 1.99
CA ALA A 40 -7.38 0.24 2.79
C ALA A 40 -6.47 1.35 3.33
N ILE A 41 -6.15 2.35 2.51
CA ILE A 41 -5.35 3.51 2.94
C ILE A 41 -6.09 4.30 4.01
N ASP A 42 -7.38 4.56 3.82
CA ASP A 42 -8.19 5.29 4.80
C ASP A 42 -8.23 4.57 6.15
N ALA A 43 -8.36 3.24 6.14
CA ALA A 43 -8.34 2.45 7.36
C ALA A 43 -6.98 2.53 8.06
N ALA A 44 -5.88 2.54 7.31
CA ALA A 44 -4.53 2.68 7.85
C ALA A 44 -4.29 4.08 8.40
N VAL A 45 -4.81 5.12 7.75
CA VAL A 45 -4.72 6.51 8.23
C VAL A 45 -5.50 6.68 9.54
N ASP A 46 -6.69 6.07 9.64
CA ASP A 46 -7.52 6.16 10.82
C ASP A 46 -6.86 5.53 12.06
N ASP A 47 -6.15 4.42 11.88
CA ASP A 47 -5.47 3.74 12.98
C ASP A 47 -4.22 3.04 12.44
N PRO A 48 -3.12 3.78 12.27
CA PRO A 48 -1.91 3.22 11.65
C PRO A 48 -1.31 2.04 12.40
N ASP A 49 -1.50 1.98 13.71
CA ASP A 49 -0.91 0.95 14.55
C ASP A 49 -1.79 -0.32 14.65
N ALA A 50 -2.99 -0.29 14.09
CA ALA A 50 -3.92 -1.43 14.15
C ALA A 50 -3.48 -2.61 13.31
N TRP A 51 -2.65 -2.39 12.28
CA TRP A 51 -2.30 -3.41 11.30
C TRP A 51 -0.94 -4.03 11.60
N ALA A 52 -0.78 -5.30 11.25
CA ALA A 52 0.38 -6.08 11.67
C ALA A 52 1.69 -5.53 11.09
N PRO A 53 2.75 -5.49 11.89
CA PRO A 53 4.09 -5.19 11.38
C PRO A 53 4.53 -6.23 10.35
N TRP A 54 5.35 -5.78 9.39
CA TRP A 54 5.93 -6.68 8.40
C TRP A 54 6.92 -7.64 9.07
N THR A 55 6.69 -8.92 8.86
CA THR A 55 7.54 -9.96 9.45
C THR A 55 8.99 -9.84 8.96
N GLY A 56 9.93 -9.79 9.90
CA GLY A 56 11.35 -9.67 9.58
C GLY A 56 11.84 -8.24 9.42
N TRP A 57 10.97 -7.24 9.57
CA TRP A 57 11.38 -5.84 9.57
C TRP A 57 11.60 -5.38 11.01
N ASN A 58 12.87 -5.19 11.38
CA ASN A 58 13.26 -4.98 12.78
C ASN A 58 13.86 -3.60 13.05
N ARG A 59 13.57 -2.61 12.23
CA ARG A 59 14.13 -1.26 12.37
C ARG A 59 13.06 -0.19 12.21
N GLU A 60 13.39 1.02 12.62
CA GLU A 60 12.53 2.17 12.43
C GLU A 60 12.72 2.76 11.01
N PRO A 61 11.68 3.29 10.40
CA PRO A 61 10.30 3.25 10.90
C PRO A 61 9.70 1.85 10.78
N VAL A 62 8.74 1.54 11.65
CA VAL A 62 8.03 0.26 11.59
C VAL A 62 7.23 0.20 10.29
N VAL A 63 7.40 -0.89 9.54
CA VAL A 63 6.64 -1.12 8.31
C VAL A 63 5.50 -2.07 8.62
N ARG A 64 4.29 -1.70 8.16
CA ARG A 64 3.07 -2.48 8.37
C ARG A 64 2.39 -2.75 7.04
N SER A 65 1.46 -3.68 7.02
CA SER A 65 0.68 -3.93 5.81
C SER A 65 -0.79 -4.17 6.15
N LYS A 66 -1.65 -3.78 5.20
CA LYS A 66 -3.11 -3.96 5.28
C LYS A 66 -3.60 -4.58 3.99
N GLY A 67 -4.41 -5.63 4.10
CA GLY A 67 -5.03 -6.27 2.94
C GLY A 67 -6.03 -5.36 2.23
N VAL A 68 -6.10 -5.50 0.92
CA VAL A 68 -7.07 -4.81 0.06
C VAL A 68 -8.27 -5.75 -0.14
N SER A 69 -9.47 -5.29 0.25
CA SER A 69 -10.67 -6.12 0.18
C SER A 69 -11.06 -6.42 -1.27
N GLY A 70 -11.25 -7.70 -1.58
CA GLY A 70 -11.72 -8.14 -2.90
C GLY A 70 -10.64 -8.25 -3.98
N PHE A 71 -9.39 -7.94 -3.64
CA PHE A 71 -8.26 -8.01 -4.57
C PHE A 71 -7.06 -8.65 -3.89
N PRO A 72 -6.24 -9.41 -4.62
CA PRO A 72 -5.08 -10.10 -4.04
C PRO A 72 -3.89 -9.14 -3.86
N TYR A 73 -4.10 -8.07 -3.11
CA TYR A 73 -3.11 -7.03 -2.87
C TYR A 73 -3.04 -6.65 -1.40
N ARG A 74 -1.91 -6.11 -1.00
CA ARG A 74 -1.73 -5.45 0.29
C ARG A 74 -1.08 -4.09 0.08
N ILE A 75 -1.53 -3.09 0.81
CA ILE A 75 -0.77 -1.85 0.92
C ILE A 75 0.31 -2.06 1.98
N VAL A 76 1.53 -1.63 1.68
CA VAL A 76 2.66 -1.66 2.60
C VAL A 76 3.02 -0.22 2.91
N TYR A 77 3.10 0.13 4.18
CA TYR A 77 3.25 1.53 4.57
C TYR A 77 4.08 1.68 5.84
N PHE A 78 4.54 2.90 6.05
CA PHE A 78 5.11 3.33 7.33
C PHE A 78 4.64 4.74 7.65
N VAL A 79 4.79 5.14 8.91
CA VAL A 79 4.42 6.49 9.36
C VAL A 79 5.66 7.15 9.94
N GLU A 80 5.96 8.36 9.46
CA GLU A 80 6.97 9.23 10.04
C GLU A 80 6.37 10.61 10.26
N GLY A 81 6.48 11.12 11.49
CA GLY A 81 5.78 12.34 11.86
C GLY A 81 4.28 12.16 11.74
N HIS A 82 3.66 12.96 10.90
CA HIS A 82 2.22 12.89 10.64
C HIS A 82 1.88 12.40 9.22
N VAL A 83 2.85 11.78 8.55
CA VAL A 83 2.66 11.32 7.17
C VAL A 83 2.76 9.80 7.11
N LEU A 84 1.70 9.17 6.58
CA LEU A 84 1.69 7.76 6.22
C LEU A 84 2.17 7.66 4.78
N THR A 85 3.27 6.95 4.55
CA THR A 85 3.81 6.74 3.21
C THR A 85 3.50 5.32 2.75
N VAL A 86 2.81 5.20 1.62
CA VAL A 86 2.57 3.91 0.96
C VAL A 86 3.81 3.56 0.14
N VAL A 87 4.50 2.52 0.54
CA VAL A 87 5.74 2.06 -0.09
C VAL A 87 5.45 1.13 -1.26
N ALA A 88 4.36 0.39 -1.16
CA ALA A 88 3.97 -0.56 -2.18
C ALA A 88 2.47 -0.85 -2.13
N VAL A 89 1.89 -1.07 -3.30
CA VAL A 89 0.60 -1.72 -3.46
C VAL A 89 0.93 -3.09 -4.06
N ALA A 90 1.15 -4.06 -3.19
CA ALA A 90 1.85 -5.29 -3.52
C ALA A 90 0.87 -6.42 -3.80
N HIS A 91 0.95 -6.98 -5.02
CA HIS A 91 0.24 -8.22 -5.33
C HIS A 91 0.79 -9.34 -4.44
N THR A 92 -0.09 -10.18 -3.91
CA THR A 92 0.30 -11.23 -2.96
C THR A 92 1.24 -12.29 -3.55
N LYS A 93 1.33 -12.38 -4.88
CA LYS A 93 2.26 -13.29 -5.57
C LYS A 93 3.63 -12.68 -5.85
N ARG A 94 3.81 -11.39 -5.61
CA ARG A 94 5.14 -10.76 -5.73
C ARG A 94 6.05 -11.29 -4.62
N ARG A 95 7.37 -11.29 -4.89
CA ARG A 95 8.36 -11.68 -3.90
C ARG A 95 8.21 -10.83 -2.64
N PRO A 96 8.04 -11.43 -1.45
CA PRO A 96 7.91 -10.66 -0.21
C PRO A 96 9.11 -9.73 -0.02
N GLY A 97 8.83 -8.46 0.32
CA GLY A 97 9.88 -7.48 0.58
C GLY A 97 10.55 -6.92 -0.66
N TYR A 98 10.00 -7.13 -1.86
CA TYR A 98 10.58 -6.58 -3.10
C TYR A 98 10.72 -5.06 -3.06
N TRP A 99 9.96 -4.40 -2.22
CA TRP A 99 9.92 -2.93 -2.05
C TRP A 99 11.00 -2.41 -1.09
N ARG A 100 11.82 -3.28 -0.51
CA ARG A 100 12.78 -2.88 0.55
C ARG A 100 13.73 -1.80 0.11
N ASP A 101 14.15 -1.79 -1.15
CA ASP A 101 15.07 -0.77 -1.66
C ASP A 101 14.45 0.62 -1.65
N ARG A 102 13.12 0.71 -1.63
CA ARG A 102 12.40 1.98 -1.53
C ARG A 102 12.51 2.61 -0.14
N MET A 103 12.92 1.83 0.84
CA MET A 103 13.11 2.27 2.23
C MET A 103 14.51 2.79 2.50
N SER A 104 15.38 2.89 1.50
CA SER A 104 16.72 3.44 1.66
C SER A 104 16.65 4.97 1.73
N PHE A 105 17.16 5.50 2.81
CA PHE A 105 17.17 6.94 3.08
C PHE A 105 18.59 7.46 3.17
#